data_9b44d9c4f5c4a85669b810fb0be5bc94
#
_entry.id   9b44d9c4f5c4a85669b810fb0be5bc94
#
_cell.length_a   1.000
_cell.length_b   1.000
_cell.length_c   1.000
_cell.angle_alpha   90.00
_cell.angle_beta   90.00
_cell.angle_gamma   90.00
#
_symmetry.space_group_name_H-M   'P 1'
#
loop_
_entity.id
_entity.type
_entity.pdbx_description
1 polymer ?
#
loop_
_entity_poly.entity_id
_entity_poly.type
_entity_poly.pdbx_seq_one_letter_code
_entity_poly.pdbx_strand_id
1 'polypeptide(L)'
;MSEQKELFEYVLHLADNSMILGQRNAEWCGHGPVLEQDIALTNISLDLIGEARSFYQYAADIKGEKSTEDSVAFLRDVMQYRNVLLVEQPNTDWAFTIVRQFFFDVFHYYLNLALSESKDARIKEIALKTIKETTYHMKWSSEWMIRLGDGTELSQAKMQKAVNELWEFTGEMFNPTETETTAFNLGYGADIKGIESLWMEKVKEIMNEATLTIPDNKYMQKGGKKGYHSEHLGYVLAEMQYLQRAYPGAEW
;
A
#
# COMPACT_ATOMS: atom_id res chain seq x y z
N MET A 1 -10.65 -10.10 -22.33
CA MET A 1 -11.02 -10.85 -21.09
C MET A 1 -12.48 -10.55 -20.77
N SER A 2 -13.20 -11.37 -19.98
CA SER A 2 -14.55 -10.98 -19.54
C SER A 2 -14.45 -9.79 -18.57
N GLU A 3 -15.45 -8.90 -18.57
CA GLU A 3 -15.51 -7.75 -17.65
C GLU A 3 -15.35 -8.17 -16.18
N GLN A 4 -15.93 -9.31 -15.81
CA GLN A 4 -15.79 -9.89 -14.47
C GLN A 4 -14.33 -10.24 -14.12
N LYS A 5 -13.54 -10.73 -15.09
CA LYS A 5 -12.14 -11.05 -14.87
C LYS A 5 -11.30 -9.79 -14.71
N GLU A 6 -11.57 -8.73 -15.46
CA GLU A 6 -10.91 -7.44 -15.32
C GLU A 6 -11.20 -6.80 -13.96
N LEU A 7 -12.46 -6.85 -13.52
CA LEU A 7 -12.85 -6.36 -12.20
C LEU A 7 -12.15 -7.14 -11.08
N PHE A 8 -12.08 -8.48 -11.18
CA PHE A 8 -11.37 -9.32 -10.23
C PHE A 8 -9.89 -8.93 -10.12
N GLU A 9 -9.19 -8.81 -11.24
CA GLU A 9 -7.77 -8.40 -11.25
C GLU A 9 -7.59 -7.00 -10.67
N TYR A 10 -8.49 -6.05 -10.98
CA TYR A 10 -8.42 -4.70 -10.42
C TYR A 10 -8.59 -4.69 -8.90
N VAL A 11 -9.55 -5.45 -8.39
CA VAL A 11 -9.78 -5.57 -6.94
C VAL A 11 -8.56 -6.18 -6.24
N LEU A 12 -7.84 -7.12 -6.89
CA LEU A 12 -6.59 -7.64 -6.37
C LEU A 12 -5.49 -6.57 -6.25
N HIS A 13 -5.37 -5.65 -7.22
CA HIS A 13 -4.42 -4.54 -7.12
C HIS A 13 -4.68 -3.69 -5.85
N LEU A 14 -5.94 -3.42 -5.54
CA LEU A 14 -6.32 -2.65 -4.36
C LEU A 14 -6.01 -3.44 -3.07
N ALA A 15 -6.46 -4.69 -3.00
CA ALA A 15 -6.30 -5.54 -1.83
C ALA A 15 -4.83 -5.82 -1.49
N ASP A 16 -4.02 -6.16 -2.50
CA ASP A 16 -2.64 -6.60 -2.29
C ASP A 16 -1.75 -5.48 -1.74
N ASN A 17 -1.93 -4.24 -2.20
CA ASN A 17 -1.20 -3.10 -1.67
C ASN A 17 -1.41 -2.94 -0.16
N SER A 18 -2.67 -2.92 0.27
CA SER A 18 -3.03 -2.75 1.68
C SER A 18 -2.62 -3.95 2.52
N MET A 19 -2.78 -5.19 2.01
CA MET A 19 -2.36 -6.38 2.73
C MET A 19 -0.85 -6.40 2.96
N ILE A 20 -0.04 -6.20 1.92
CA ILE A 20 1.42 -6.32 2.03
C ILE A 20 1.99 -5.20 2.91
N LEU A 21 1.52 -3.96 2.78
CA LEU A 21 1.94 -2.89 3.67
C LEU A 21 1.50 -3.14 5.12
N GLY A 22 0.27 -3.62 5.31
CA GLY A 22 -0.24 -4.02 6.63
C GLY A 22 0.65 -5.07 7.29
N GLN A 23 1.05 -6.11 6.56
CA GLN A 23 1.96 -7.14 7.06
C GLN A 23 3.35 -6.57 7.39
N ARG A 24 3.92 -5.69 6.53
CA ARG A 24 5.18 -5.01 6.83
C ARG A 24 5.11 -4.17 8.11
N ASN A 25 4.00 -3.49 8.34
CA ASN A 25 3.80 -2.73 9.57
C ASN A 25 3.64 -3.66 10.78
N ALA A 26 2.93 -4.79 10.63
CA ALA A 26 2.78 -5.79 11.68
C ALA A 26 4.12 -6.39 12.13
N GLU A 27 5.05 -6.64 11.20
CA GLU A 27 6.42 -7.09 11.53
C GLU A 27 7.15 -6.10 12.45
N TRP A 28 6.80 -4.82 12.41
CA TRP A 28 7.44 -3.77 13.20
C TRP A 28 6.80 -3.56 14.58
N CYS A 29 5.74 -4.28 14.88
CA CYS A 29 5.09 -4.26 16.19
C CYS A 29 6.09 -4.64 17.30
N GLY A 30 6.22 -3.79 18.33
CA GLY A 30 7.23 -3.92 19.35
C GLY A 30 8.59 -3.27 19.03
N HIS A 31 8.75 -2.63 17.86
CA HIS A 31 9.98 -1.97 17.42
C HIS A 31 9.84 -0.44 17.30
N GLY A 32 8.65 0.10 17.60
CA GLY A 32 8.44 1.54 17.62
C GLY A 32 9.33 2.26 18.65
N PRO A 33 9.75 3.51 18.38
CA PRO A 33 10.69 4.23 19.26
C PRO A 33 10.12 4.55 20.63
N VAL A 34 8.80 4.62 20.76
CA VAL A 34 8.04 4.80 22.00
C VAL A 34 6.69 4.10 21.87
N LEU A 35 6.08 3.76 23.00
CA LEU A 35 4.84 2.96 23.07
C LEU A 35 3.71 3.54 22.22
N GLU A 36 3.51 4.86 22.25
CA GLU A 36 2.43 5.53 21.52
C GLU A 36 2.58 5.36 20.01
N GLN A 37 3.81 5.34 19.51
CA GLN A 37 4.08 5.19 18.07
C GLN A 37 3.98 3.74 17.62
N ASP A 38 4.38 2.82 18.48
CA ASP A 38 4.18 1.41 18.24
C ASP A 38 2.69 1.06 18.15
N ILE A 39 1.88 1.58 19.07
CA ILE A 39 0.42 1.44 19.04
C ILE A 39 -0.18 2.09 17.79
N ALA A 40 0.28 3.30 17.41
CA ALA A 40 -0.21 3.98 16.20
C ALA A 40 0.08 3.15 14.95
N LEU A 41 1.30 2.67 14.77
CA LEU A 41 1.68 1.84 13.62
C LEU A 41 0.91 0.51 13.60
N THR A 42 0.70 -0.11 14.76
CA THR A 42 -0.12 -1.32 14.89
C THR A 42 -1.57 -1.08 14.46
N ASN A 43 -2.17 0.05 14.84
CA ASN A 43 -3.52 0.41 14.41
C ASN A 43 -3.58 0.66 12.89
N ILE A 44 -2.59 1.37 12.32
CA ILE A 44 -2.47 1.55 10.87
C ILE A 44 -2.38 0.19 10.15
N SER A 45 -1.61 -0.76 10.71
CA SER A 45 -1.54 -2.13 10.19
C SER A 45 -2.90 -2.82 10.17
N LEU A 46 -3.66 -2.72 11.27
CA LEU A 46 -5.00 -3.31 11.39
C LEU A 46 -6.00 -2.69 10.41
N ASP A 47 -5.96 -1.37 10.21
CA ASP A 47 -6.80 -0.66 9.25
C ASP A 47 -6.52 -1.14 7.82
N LEU A 48 -5.23 -1.23 7.43
CA LEU A 48 -4.80 -1.73 6.12
C LEU A 48 -5.23 -3.19 5.88
N ILE A 49 -5.07 -4.07 6.86
CA ILE A 49 -5.52 -5.47 6.78
C ILE A 49 -7.04 -5.55 6.69
N GLY A 50 -7.77 -4.70 7.41
CA GLY A 50 -9.23 -4.61 7.38
C GLY A 50 -9.77 -4.15 6.02
N GLU A 51 -9.12 -3.17 5.40
CA GLU A 51 -9.40 -2.74 4.03
C GLU A 51 -9.14 -3.88 3.03
N ALA A 52 -7.94 -4.47 3.10
CA ALA A 52 -7.55 -5.59 2.24
C ALA A 52 -8.55 -6.75 2.34
N ARG A 53 -8.98 -7.11 3.56
CA ARG A 53 -10.02 -8.11 3.79
C ARG A 53 -11.31 -7.78 3.06
N SER A 54 -11.76 -6.52 3.12
CA SER A 54 -12.99 -6.08 2.44
C SER A 54 -12.89 -6.25 0.93
N PHE A 55 -11.74 -5.93 0.33
CA PHE A 55 -11.48 -6.17 -1.09
C PHE A 55 -11.31 -7.64 -1.43
N TYR A 56 -10.66 -8.46 -0.58
CA TYR A 56 -10.56 -9.91 -0.83
C TYR A 56 -11.91 -10.62 -0.73
N GLN A 57 -12.80 -10.20 0.17
CA GLN A 57 -14.19 -10.68 0.20
C GLN A 57 -14.87 -10.37 -1.14
N TYR A 58 -14.73 -9.14 -1.63
CA TYR A 58 -15.30 -8.79 -2.92
C TYR A 58 -14.68 -9.59 -4.08
N ALA A 59 -13.36 -9.78 -4.09
CA ALA A 59 -12.69 -10.61 -5.08
C ALA A 59 -13.18 -12.07 -5.03
N ALA A 60 -13.41 -12.62 -3.84
CA ALA A 60 -13.95 -13.98 -3.68
C ALA A 60 -15.38 -14.09 -4.23
N ASP A 61 -16.24 -13.08 -3.97
CA ASP A 61 -17.60 -13.01 -4.52
C ASP A 61 -17.58 -12.97 -6.06
N ILE A 62 -16.69 -12.15 -6.66
CA ILE A 62 -16.52 -12.07 -8.12
C ILE A 62 -16.04 -13.39 -8.69
N LYS A 63 -15.07 -14.04 -8.05
CA LYS A 63 -14.49 -15.30 -8.51
C LYS A 63 -15.50 -16.44 -8.44
N GLY A 64 -16.33 -16.46 -7.41
CA GLY A 64 -17.26 -17.56 -7.16
C GLY A 64 -16.54 -18.88 -6.81
N GLU A 65 -17.05 -20.01 -7.27
CA GLU A 65 -16.41 -21.33 -7.14
C GLU A 65 -16.03 -21.74 -5.71
N LYS A 66 -16.80 -21.30 -4.71
CA LYS A 66 -16.51 -21.49 -3.27
C LYS A 66 -15.22 -20.80 -2.80
N SER A 67 -14.76 -19.76 -3.51
CA SER A 67 -13.63 -18.93 -3.06
C SER A 67 -13.99 -18.18 -1.78
N THR A 68 -13.01 -18.03 -0.89
CA THR A 68 -13.12 -17.22 0.35
C THR A 68 -12.07 -16.14 0.30
N GLU A 69 -12.22 -15.09 1.14
CA GLU A 69 -11.17 -14.10 1.31
C GLU A 69 -9.82 -14.73 1.64
N ASP A 70 -9.80 -15.76 2.48
CA ASP A 70 -8.58 -16.46 2.87
C ASP A 70 -7.94 -17.21 1.71
N SER A 71 -8.74 -17.86 0.86
CA SER A 71 -8.21 -18.53 -0.33
C SER A 71 -7.58 -17.54 -1.31
N VAL A 72 -8.12 -16.33 -1.41
CA VAL A 72 -7.59 -15.27 -2.26
C VAL A 72 -6.37 -14.61 -1.62
N ALA A 73 -6.37 -14.39 -0.30
CA ALA A 73 -5.26 -13.77 0.41
C ALA A 73 -4.06 -14.70 0.58
N PHE A 74 -4.26 -15.96 1.00
CA PHE A 74 -3.18 -16.81 1.54
C PHE A 74 -2.73 -17.97 0.63
N LEU A 75 -3.45 -18.28 -0.45
CA LEU A 75 -3.11 -19.45 -1.29
C LEU A 75 -2.49 -19.07 -2.65
N ARG A 76 -2.29 -17.80 -2.95
CA ARG A 76 -1.63 -17.34 -4.18
C ARG A 76 -0.11 -17.43 -4.06
N ASP A 77 0.57 -17.68 -5.18
CA ASP A 77 2.03 -17.61 -5.26
C ASP A 77 2.50 -16.18 -5.50
N VAL A 78 3.80 -15.91 -5.25
CA VAL A 78 4.41 -14.58 -5.37
C VAL A 78 4.01 -13.87 -6.67
N MET A 79 4.12 -14.53 -7.83
CA MET A 79 3.80 -13.94 -9.14
C MET A 79 2.31 -13.62 -9.36
N GLN A 80 1.45 -14.02 -8.44
CA GLN A 80 0.01 -13.76 -8.50
C GLN A 80 -0.42 -12.54 -7.68
N TYR A 81 0.50 -11.94 -6.92
CA TYR A 81 0.27 -10.68 -6.23
C TYR A 81 0.42 -9.50 -7.18
N ARG A 82 -0.25 -8.39 -6.87
CA ARG A 82 -0.37 -7.19 -7.71
C ARG A 82 0.00 -5.90 -6.99
N ASN A 83 0.64 -6.00 -5.83
CA ASN A 83 1.09 -4.84 -5.08
C ASN A 83 2.24 -4.12 -5.78
N VAL A 84 2.35 -2.82 -5.54
CA VAL A 84 3.52 -2.02 -5.96
C VAL A 84 4.78 -2.42 -5.16
N LEU A 85 5.95 -2.28 -5.76
CA LEU A 85 7.22 -2.65 -5.13
C LEU A 85 7.55 -1.85 -3.86
N LEU A 86 7.00 -0.64 -3.72
CA LEU A 86 7.22 0.20 -2.55
C LEU A 86 6.74 -0.49 -1.26
N VAL A 87 5.54 -1.10 -1.27
CA VAL A 87 4.93 -1.65 -0.06
C VAL A 87 5.59 -2.91 0.47
N GLU A 88 6.39 -3.60 -0.35
CA GLU A 88 7.12 -4.81 0.06
C GLU A 88 8.53 -4.53 0.60
N GLN A 89 9.01 -3.27 0.53
CA GLN A 89 10.33 -2.92 1.02
C GLN A 89 10.46 -3.14 2.53
N PRO A 90 11.61 -3.61 3.02
CA PRO A 90 11.80 -3.95 4.44
C PRO A 90 11.73 -2.73 5.36
N ASN A 91 11.46 -2.97 6.62
CA ASN A 91 11.38 -1.89 7.63
C ASN A 91 12.73 -1.23 7.93
N THR A 92 13.82 -1.96 7.91
CA THR A 92 15.22 -1.52 8.13
C THR A 92 15.39 -0.75 9.46
N ASP A 93 14.88 0.50 9.52
CA ASP A 93 14.80 1.32 10.73
C ASP A 93 13.52 2.20 10.71
N TRP A 94 13.35 3.01 11.76
CA TRP A 94 12.17 3.86 11.88
C TRP A 94 12.04 4.90 10.75
N ALA A 95 13.16 5.42 10.24
CA ALA A 95 13.15 6.37 9.13
C ALA A 95 12.63 5.72 7.83
N PHE A 96 13.09 4.50 7.52
CA PHE A 96 12.59 3.73 6.38
C PHE A 96 11.11 3.40 6.51
N THR A 97 10.68 2.96 7.68
CA THR A 97 9.27 2.65 7.96
C THR A 97 8.39 3.89 7.74
N ILE A 98 8.78 5.05 8.25
CA ILE A 98 8.02 6.30 8.10
C ILE A 98 8.02 6.79 6.65
N VAL A 99 9.15 6.79 5.95
CA VAL A 99 9.22 7.28 4.57
C VAL A 99 8.40 6.38 3.63
N ARG A 100 8.52 5.03 3.76
CA ARG A 100 7.70 4.09 2.99
C ARG A 100 6.22 4.34 3.25
N GLN A 101 5.83 4.46 4.52
CA GLN A 101 4.46 4.70 4.91
C GLN A 101 3.96 6.02 4.33
N PHE A 102 4.70 7.12 4.48
CA PHE A 102 4.31 8.43 3.99
C PHE A 102 4.08 8.46 2.47
N PHE A 103 5.01 7.91 1.68
CA PHE A 103 4.85 7.88 0.23
C PHE A 103 3.62 7.10 -0.20
N PHE A 104 3.32 5.99 0.48
CA PHE A 104 2.13 5.21 0.20
C PHE A 104 0.86 5.88 0.73
N ASP A 105 0.86 6.44 1.93
CA ASP A 105 -0.32 7.08 2.54
C ASP A 105 -0.86 8.24 1.71
N VAL A 106 0.02 9.08 1.17
CA VAL A 106 -0.39 10.18 0.29
C VAL A 106 -1.05 9.64 -0.97
N PHE A 107 -0.48 8.62 -1.60
CA PHE A 107 -1.08 7.94 -2.75
C PHE A 107 -2.42 7.30 -2.37
N HIS A 108 -2.46 6.56 -1.29
CA HIS A 108 -3.60 5.78 -0.83
C HIS A 108 -4.81 6.67 -0.47
N TYR A 109 -4.54 7.83 0.13
CA TYR A 109 -5.57 8.82 0.40
C TYR A 109 -6.24 9.33 -0.89
N TYR A 110 -5.45 9.78 -1.87
CA TYR A 110 -6.00 10.27 -3.13
C TYR A 110 -6.63 9.16 -3.98
N LEU A 111 -6.11 7.94 -3.91
CA LEU A 111 -6.70 6.78 -4.54
C LEU A 111 -8.12 6.52 -3.98
N ASN A 112 -8.26 6.45 -2.65
CA ASN A 112 -9.56 6.22 -2.02
C ASN A 112 -10.52 7.40 -2.25
N LEU A 113 -10.02 8.64 -2.30
CA LEU A 113 -10.84 9.80 -2.66
C LEU A 113 -11.40 9.66 -4.08
N ALA A 114 -10.60 9.21 -5.05
CA ALA A 114 -11.08 8.95 -6.42
C ALA A 114 -12.05 7.76 -6.47
N LEU A 115 -11.76 6.67 -5.75
CA LEU A 115 -12.62 5.47 -5.70
C LEU A 115 -13.94 5.72 -4.99
N SER A 116 -14.05 6.74 -4.14
CA SER A 116 -15.33 7.13 -3.52
C SER A 116 -16.38 7.61 -4.54
N GLU A 117 -15.96 7.91 -5.76
CA GLU A 117 -16.82 8.25 -6.91
C GLU A 117 -16.98 7.09 -7.90
N SER A 118 -16.52 5.87 -7.54
CA SER A 118 -16.64 4.67 -8.37
C SER A 118 -18.10 4.37 -8.75
N LYS A 119 -18.32 3.92 -9.99
CA LYS A 119 -19.62 3.37 -10.42
C LYS A 119 -19.90 1.99 -9.83
N ASP A 120 -18.88 1.28 -9.40
CA ASP A 120 -19.02 0.03 -8.66
C ASP A 120 -19.39 0.33 -7.22
N ALA A 121 -20.57 -0.11 -6.80
CA ALA A 121 -21.12 0.20 -5.48
C ALA A 121 -20.25 -0.36 -4.33
N ARG A 122 -19.63 -1.54 -4.54
CA ARG A 122 -18.83 -2.19 -3.50
C ARG A 122 -17.47 -1.49 -3.33
N ILE A 123 -16.81 -1.14 -4.43
CA ILE A 123 -15.57 -0.34 -4.40
C ILE A 123 -15.85 1.01 -3.73
N LYS A 124 -16.90 1.70 -4.13
CA LYS A 124 -17.31 2.98 -3.54
C LYS A 124 -17.53 2.89 -2.02
N GLU A 125 -18.26 1.87 -1.57
CA GLU A 125 -18.56 1.65 -0.15
C GLU A 125 -17.29 1.44 0.68
N ILE A 126 -16.37 0.59 0.19
CA ILE A 126 -15.08 0.34 0.84
C ILE A 126 -14.28 1.65 0.90
N ALA A 127 -14.13 2.36 -0.22
CA ALA A 127 -13.38 3.61 -0.29
C ALA A 127 -13.92 4.68 0.68
N LEU A 128 -15.25 4.86 0.75
CA LEU A 128 -15.90 5.82 1.67
C LEU A 128 -15.62 5.50 3.15
N LYS A 129 -15.51 4.23 3.49
CA LYS A 129 -15.10 3.80 4.84
C LYS A 129 -13.62 4.13 5.07
N THR A 130 -12.77 3.74 4.15
CA THR A 130 -11.30 3.82 4.25
C THR A 130 -10.77 5.26 4.25
N ILE A 131 -11.45 6.23 3.61
CA ILE A 131 -11.00 7.64 3.59
C ILE A 131 -10.75 8.20 4.99
N LYS A 132 -11.54 7.83 6.00
CA LYS A 132 -11.35 8.30 7.37
C LYS A 132 -10.04 7.78 7.97
N GLU A 133 -9.74 6.52 7.71
CA GLU A 133 -8.53 5.83 8.16
C GLU A 133 -7.30 6.41 7.43
N THR A 134 -7.33 6.50 6.10
CA THR A 134 -6.23 7.05 5.29
C THR A 134 -5.97 8.54 5.55
N THR A 135 -6.98 9.31 5.94
CA THR A 135 -6.79 10.70 6.39
C THR A 135 -5.91 10.75 7.65
N TYR A 136 -6.16 9.85 8.59
CA TYR A 136 -5.33 9.72 9.79
C TYR A 136 -3.92 9.23 9.45
N HIS A 137 -3.80 8.20 8.61
CA HIS A 137 -2.51 7.64 8.21
C HIS A 137 -1.62 8.70 7.55
N MET A 138 -2.15 9.44 6.57
CA MET A 138 -1.42 10.52 5.88
C MET A 138 -1.02 11.63 6.84
N LYS A 139 -1.89 12.03 7.77
CA LYS A 139 -1.58 13.03 8.78
C LYS A 139 -0.44 12.54 9.69
N TRP A 140 -0.56 11.33 10.23
CA TRP A 140 0.41 10.75 11.14
C TRP A 140 1.80 10.61 10.49
N SER A 141 1.87 10.04 9.30
CA SER A 141 3.15 9.86 8.59
C SER A 141 3.77 11.20 8.17
N SER A 142 2.96 12.19 7.75
CA SER A 142 3.44 13.55 7.45
C SER A 142 4.04 14.24 8.67
N GLU A 143 3.38 14.17 9.82
CA GLU A 143 3.90 14.73 11.08
C GLU A 143 5.23 14.09 11.49
N TRP A 144 5.41 12.79 11.23
CA TRP A 144 6.67 12.11 11.49
C TRP A 144 7.76 12.45 10.49
N MET A 145 7.42 12.64 9.21
CA MET A 145 8.35 13.17 8.20
C MET A 145 8.94 14.50 8.65
N ILE A 146 8.08 15.43 9.06
CA ILE A 146 8.49 16.77 9.51
C ILE A 146 9.32 16.67 10.80
N ARG A 147 8.82 15.98 11.82
CA ARG A 147 9.49 15.88 13.13
C ARG A 147 10.89 15.29 13.05
N LEU A 148 11.10 14.28 12.22
CA LEU A 148 12.40 13.63 12.08
C LEU A 148 13.31 14.35 11.09
N GLY A 149 12.75 14.93 10.04
CA GLY A 149 13.49 15.67 9.03
C GLY A 149 14.04 17.01 9.56
N ASP A 150 13.22 17.78 10.29
CA ASP A 150 13.61 19.04 10.95
C ASP A 150 14.06 18.82 12.41
N GLY A 151 14.51 17.61 12.74
CA GLY A 151 14.92 17.25 14.09
C GLY A 151 16.41 17.45 14.36
N THR A 152 17.12 16.37 14.65
CA THR A 152 18.58 16.38 14.81
C THR A 152 19.28 16.08 13.49
N GLU A 153 20.57 16.46 13.36
CA GLU A 153 21.40 16.08 12.19
C GLU A 153 21.36 14.57 11.92
N LEU A 154 21.35 13.75 12.96
CA LEU A 154 21.28 12.29 12.84
C LEU A 154 19.91 11.82 12.27
N SER A 155 18.80 12.34 12.78
CA SER A 155 17.47 11.97 12.30
C SER A 155 17.27 12.45 10.87
N GLN A 156 17.67 13.68 10.54
CA GLN A 156 17.61 14.22 9.19
C GLN A 156 18.43 13.38 8.19
N ALA A 157 19.66 13.01 8.54
CA ALA A 157 20.50 12.18 7.69
C ALA A 157 19.88 10.80 7.42
N LYS A 158 19.25 10.18 8.44
CA LYS A 158 18.54 8.91 8.29
C LYS A 158 17.30 9.05 7.41
N MET A 159 16.51 10.11 7.61
CA MET A 159 15.32 10.39 6.78
C MET A 159 15.71 10.63 5.33
N GLN A 160 16.74 11.47 5.07
CA GLN A 160 17.21 11.72 3.73
C GLN A 160 17.74 10.45 3.05
N LYS A 161 18.44 9.59 3.79
CA LYS A 161 18.88 8.28 3.28
C LYS A 161 17.67 7.44 2.87
N ALA A 162 16.67 7.30 3.73
CA ALA A 162 15.46 6.54 3.45
C ALA A 162 14.70 7.10 2.23
N VAL A 163 14.58 8.43 2.13
CA VAL A 163 14.01 9.09 0.95
C VAL A 163 14.76 8.72 -0.32
N ASN A 164 16.10 8.81 -0.31
CA ASN A 164 16.92 8.53 -1.49
C ASN A 164 16.79 7.07 -1.95
N GLU A 165 16.72 6.12 -1.03
CA GLU A 165 16.64 4.69 -1.34
C GLU A 165 15.22 4.24 -1.73
N LEU A 166 14.18 4.85 -1.17
CA LEU A 166 12.79 4.46 -1.45
C LEU A 166 12.18 5.22 -2.64
N TRP A 167 12.79 6.33 -3.05
CA TRP A 167 12.26 7.18 -4.13
C TRP A 167 12.06 6.43 -5.44
N GLU A 168 12.98 5.55 -5.81
CA GLU A 168 12.90 4.81 -7.06
C GLU A 168 11.71 3.83 -7.14
N PHE A 169 11.06 3.52 -6.03
CA PHE A 169 9.87 2.66 -5.98
C PHE A 169 8.55 3.44 -6.09
N THR A 170 8.58 4.77 -6.08
CA THR A 170 7.36 5.58 -6.08
C THR A 170 6.71 5.68 -7.45
N GLY A 171 7.48 5.69 -8.53
CA GLY A 171 6.97 5.92 -9.88
C GLY A 171 6.01 4.83 -10.38
N GLU A 172 6.12 3.59 -9.89
CA GLU A 172 5.22 2.51 -10.26
C GLU A 172 3.78 2.78 -9.85
N MET A 173 3.55 3.49 -8.74
CA MET A 173 2.22 3.85 -8.27
C MET A 173 1.42 4.59 -9.35
N PHE A 174 2.08 5.42 -10.16
CA PHE A 174 1.48 6.30 -11.17
C PHE A 174 1.56 5.76 -12.61
N ASN A 175 2.12 4.57 -12.79
CA ASN A 175 2.20 3.92 -14.09
C ASN A 175 1.06 2.90 -14.24
N PRO A 176 -0.09 3.27 -14.88
CA PRO A 176 -1.26 2.41 -14.93
C PRO A 176 -1.00 1.15 -15.76
N THR A 177 -1.49 0.02 -15.29
CA THR A 177 -1.59 -1.23 -16.05
C THR A 177 -2.76 -1.18 -17.03
N GLU A 178 -2.87 -2.20 -17.91
CA GLU A 178 -4.05 -2.35 -18.76
C GLU A 178 -5.33 -2.53 -17.91
N THR A 179 -5.24 -3.28 -16.83
CA THR A 179 -6.34 -3.50 -15.88
C THR A 179 -6.81 -2.20 -15.25
N GLU A 180 -5.89 -1.37 -14.74
CA GLU A 180 -6.22 -0.06 -14.15
C GLU A 180 -6.78 0.90 -15.19
N THR A 181 -6.24 0.90 -16.42
CA THR A 181 -6.75 1.72 -17.53
C THR A 181 -8.17 1.28 -17.93
N THR A 182 -8.42 -0.02 -17.98
CA THR A 182 -9.75 -0.57 -18.27
C THR A 182 -10.74 -0.20 -17.16
N ALA A 183 -10.35 -0.37 -15.90
CA ALA A 183 -11.16 -0.02 -14.74
C ALA A 183 -11.57 1.47 -14.76
N PHE A 184 -10.63 2.37 -15.03
CA PHE A 184 -10.90 3.80 -15.18
C PHE A 184 -11.88 4.09 -16.34
N ASN A 185 -11.65 3.52 -17.52
CA ASN A 185 -12.49 3.73 -18.69
C ASN A 185 -13.94 3.23 -18.48
N LEU A 186 -14.11 2.14 -17.74
CA LEU A 186 -15.42 1.61 -17.37
C LEU A 186 -16.06 2.37 -16.19
N GLY A 187 -15.28 3.22 -15.51
CA GLY A 187 -15.74 4.14 -14.47
C GLY A 187 -15.80 3.52 -13.07
N TYR A 188 -15.22 2.34 -12.87
CA TYR A 188 -15.09 1.76 -11.51
C TYR A 188 -13.70 1.91 -10.90
N GLY A 189 -12.68 2.29 -11.69
CA GLY A 189 -11.32 2.55 -11.23
C GLY A 189 -10.98 4.04 -11.16
N ALA A 190 -9.84 4.34 -10.54
CA ALA A 190 -9.32 5.70 -10.38
C ALA A 190 -8.44 6.15 -11.57
N ASP A 191 -8.38 7.45 -11.83
CA ASP A 191 -7.39 8.06 -12.70
C ASP A 191 -6.03 8.11 -12.00
N ILE A 192 -5.25 7.05 -12.16
CA ILE A 192 -3.92 6.91 -11.53
C ILE A 192 -2.96 8.03 -11.94
N LYS A 193 -3.02 8.50 -13.20
CA LYS A 193 -2.16 9.60 -13.67
C LYS A 193 -2.57 10.94 -13.09
N GLY A 194 -3.87 11.17 -12.91
CA GLY A 194 -4.38 12.38 -12.27
C GLY A 194 -3.94 12.49 -10.80
N ILE A 195 -3.77 11.36 -10.12
CA ILE A 195 -3.31 11.31 -8.73
C ILE A 195 -1.83 11.76 -8.60
N GLU A 196 -0.98 11.51 -9.60
CA GLU A 196 0.46 11.82 -9.53
C GLU A 196 0.72 13.31 -9.21
N SER A 197 -0.01 14.22 -9.81
CA SER A 197 0.16 15.65 -9.57
C SER A 197 -0.21 16.04 -8.15
N LEU A 198 -1.31 15.51 -7.62
CA LEU A 198 -1.76 15.76 -6.25
C LEU A 198 -0.79 15.17 -5.22
N TRP A 199 -0.31 13.96 -5.49
CA TRP A 199 0.71 13.30 -4.68
C TRP A 199 2.01 14.11 -4.64
N MET A 200 2.50 14.53 -5.80
CA MET A 200 3.75 15.30 -5.90
C MET A 200 3.64 16.66 -5.20
N GLU A 201 2.48 17.33 -5.28
CA GLU A 201 2.23 18.57 -4.58
C GLU A 201 2.32 18.39 -3.06
N LYS A 202 1.62 17.35 -2.53
CA LYS A 202 1.64 17.05 -1.09
C LYS A 202 3.01 16.59 -0.62
N VAL A 203 3.70 15.76 -1.39
CA VAL A 203 5.06 15.33 -1.05
C VAL A 203 6.02 16.52 -1.01
N LYS A 204 5.97 17.44 -1.98
CA LYS A 204 6.80 18.64 -1.97
C LYS A 204 6.53 19.53 -0.76
N GLU A 205 5.27 19.73 -0.41
CA GLU A 205 4.88 20.49 0.78
C GLU A 205 5.56 19.92 2.03
N ILE A 206 5.36 18.64 2.30
CA ILE A 206 5.89 17.97 3.51
C ILE A 206 7.42 17.85 3.48
N MET A 207 8.04 17.55 2.34
CA MET A 207 9.49 17.48 2.21
C MET A 207 10.16 18.82 2.49
N ASN A 208 9.57 19.94 2.01
CA ASN A 208 10.07 21.29 2.31
C ASN A 208 9.98 21.61 3.81
N GLU A 209 8.85 21.32 4.45
CA GLU A 209 8.68 21.54 5.89
C GLU A 209 9.63 20.65 6.72
N ALA A 210 9.86 19.42 6.25
CA ALA A 210 10.80 18.47 6.84
C ALA A 210 12.28 18.77 6.57
N THR A 211 12.62 19.84 5.83
CA THR A 211 13.99 20.19 5.41
C THR A 211 14.71 19.06 4.62
N LEU A 212 13.93 18.23 3.91
CA LEU A 212 14.41 17.12 3.12
C LEU A 212 14.39 17.45 1.63
N THR A 213 15.29 16.83 0.87
CA THR A 213 15.43 17.06 -0.56
C THR A 213 14.84 15.89 -1.35
N ILE A 214 14.03 16.20 -2.36
CA ILE A 214 13.54 15.23 -3.32
C ILE A 214 14.69 14.81 -4.23
N PRO A 215 14.96 13.49 -4.40
CA PRO A 215 16.03 13.02 -5.27
C PRO A 215 15.79 13.38 -6.74
N ASP A 216 16.85 13.74 -7.46
CA ASP A 216 16.82 13.98 -8.91
C ASP A 216 16.98 12.67 -9.72
N ASN A 217 16.62 11.55 -9.14
CA ASN A 217 16.67 10.25 -9.79
C ASN A 217 15.47 10.08 -10.73
N LYS A 218 15.74 9.85 -12.03
CA LYS A 218 14.72 9.59 -13.05
C LYS A 218 14.42 8.12 -13.25
N TYR A 219 15.24 7.23 -12.70
CA TYR A 219 15.01 5.80 -12.78
C TYR A 219 13.97 5.38 -11.75
N MET A 220 12.95 4.64 -12.22
CA MET A 220 11.88 4.12 -11.38
C MET A 220 11.77 2.62 -11.56
N GLN A 221 11.78 1.90 -10.45
CA GLN A 221 11.52 0.47 -10.37
C GLN A 221 10.06 0.20 -10.75
N LYS A 222 9.81 -0.95 -11.36
CA LYS A 222 8.48 -1.37 -11.80
C LYS A 222 8.41 -2.87 -11.97
N GLY A 223 7.23 -3.44 -11.85
CA GLY A 223 6.99 -4.86 -12.09
C GLY A 223 6.01 -5.48 -11.12
N GLY A 224 5.88 -4.94 -9.90
CA GLY A 224 5.03 -5.48 -8.85
C GLY A 224 3.58 -5.66 -9.30
N LYS A 225 2.99 -4.64 -9.90
CA LYS A 225 1.62 -4.72 -10.47
C LYS A 225 1.45 -5.78 -11.57
N LYS A 226 2.54 -6.34 -12.09
CA LYS A 226 2.55 -7.41 -13.11
C LYS A 226 3.04 -8.76 -12.58
N GLY A 227 3.26 -8.86 -11.26
CA GLY A 227 3.74 -10.07 -10.61
C GLY A 227 5.27 -10.25 -10.61
N TYR A 228 6.03 -9.20 -10.95
CA TYR A 228 7.50 -9.20 -10.85
C TYR A 228 7.91 -8.43 -9.59
N HIS A 229 8.16 -9.16 -8.54
CA HIS A 229 8.42 -8.64 -7.21
C HIS A 229 9.90 -8.67 -6.84
N SER A 230 10.26 -7.93 -5.79
CA SER A 230 11.56 -8.06 -5.14
C SER A 230 11.61 -9.36 -4.32
N GLU A 231 12.81 -9.76 -3.88
CA GLU A 231 12.97 -10.91 -2.99
C GLU A 231 12.20 -10.75 -1.67
N HIS A 232 11.94 -9.50 -1.26
CA HIS A 232 11.30 -9.17 0.00
C HIS A 232 9.86 -9.66 0.10
N LEU A 233 9.10 -9.71 -1.01
CA LEU A 233 7.74 -10.23 -0.98
C LEU A 233 7.71 -11.71 -0.58
N GLY A 234 8.68 -12.50 -1.05
CA GLY A 234 8.78 -13.91 -0.72
C GLY A 234 8.87 -14.16 0.78
N TYR A 235 9.60 -13.32 1.52
CA TYR A 235 9.71 -13.42 2.98
C TYR A 235 8.39 -13.08 3.67
N VAL A 236 7.71 -11.99 3.27
CA VAL A 236 6.39 -11.64 3.81
C VAL A 236 5.38 -12.76 3.61
N LEU A 237 5.33 -13.34 2.41
CA LEU A 237 4.39 -14.41 2.09
C LEU A 237 4.72 -15.71 2.84
N ALA A 238 5.99 -16.01 3.04
CA ALA A 238 6.39 -17.20 3.80
C ALA A 238 5.86 -17.18 5.24
N GLU A 239 5.85 -16.01 5.89
CA GLU A 239 5.28 -15.86 7.23
C GLU A 239 3.76 -15.76 7.19
N MET A 240 3.21 -14.89 6.35
CA MET A 240 1.77 -14.64 6.25
C MET A 240 0.97 -15.89 5.88
N GLN A 241 1.47 -16.72 4.97
CA GLN A 241 0.76 -17.87 4.40
C GLN A 241 1.02 -19.19 5.14
N TYR A 242 1.96 -19.20 6.09
CA TYR A 242 2.44 -20.46 6.69
C TYR A 242 1.31 -21.31 7.29
N LEU A 243 0.47 -20.72 8.14
CA LEU A 243 -0.57 -21.47 8.85
C LEU A 243 -1.61 -22.05 7.89
N GLN A 244 -2.12 -21.25 6.95
CA GLN A 244 -3.14 -21.67 5.99
C GLN A 244 -2.63 -22.74 5.03
N ARG A 245 -1.35 -22.70 4.68
CA ARG A 245 -0.72 -23.72 3.81
C ARG A 245 -0.34 -24.99 4.57
N ALA A 246 0.14 -24.86 5.81
CA ALA A 246 0.56 -26.01 6.63
C ALA A 246 -0.63 -26.79 7.19
N TYR A 247 -1.75 -26.12 7.46
CA TYR A 247 -2.94 -26.70 8.09
C TYR A 247 -4.22 -26.39 7.27
N PRO A 248 -4.35 -26.95 6.04
CA PRO A 248 -5.49 -26.67 5.18
C PRO A 248 -6.82 -27.06 5.83
N GLY A 249 -7.78 -26.13 5.83
CA GLY A 249 -9.11 -26.36 6.39
C GLY A 249 -9.19 -26.29 7.92
N ALA A 250 -8.14 -25.84 8.60
CA ALA A 250 -8.23 -25.53 10.03
C ALA A 250 -9.09 -24.26 10.24
N GLU A 251 -9.91 -24.28 11.29
CA GLU A 251 -10.67 -23.12 11.76
C GLU A 251 -9.91 -22.47 12.94
N TRP A 252 -9.76 -21.13 12.89
CA TRP A 252 -8.99 -20.35 13.86
C TRP A 252 -9.86 -19.41 14.67
#